data_a5a8e215af7a9d70e8961ef633ed7cd3
#
_entry.id   a5a8e215af7a9d70e8961ef633ed7cd3
#
_cell.length_a   1.000
_cell.length_b   1.000
_cell.length_c   1.000
_cell.angle_alpha   90.00
_cell.angle_beta   90.00
_cell.angle_gamma   90.00
#
_symmetry.space_group_name_H-M   'P 1'
#
loop_
_entity.id
_entity.type
_entity.pdbx_description
1 polymer ?
#
loop_
_entity_poly.entity_id
_entity_poly.type
_entity_poly.pdbx_seq_one_letter_code
_entity_poly.pdbx_strand_id
1 'polypeptide(L)'
;MRVATLPLASIRRPLERTLDEAKVARLMEAISRDGQQEPIDVLEFEGQLWGFNGCHRVAAIERLGLPTVQARVRRATADTLRMHLR
;
A
#
# COMPACT_ATOMS: atom_id res chain seq x y z
N MET A 1 -1.40 -5.08 15.58
CA MET A 1 -1.63 -4.23 14.40
C MET A 1 -1.50 -2.77 14.78
N ARG A 2 -0.81 -2.00 13.96
CA ARG A 2 -0.67 -0.57 14.17
C ARG A 2 -0.85 0.19 12.86
N VAL A 3 -1.31 1.43 12.95
CA VAL A 3 -1.36 2.34 11.81
C VAL A 3 -0.12 3.23 11.85
N ALA A 4 0.57 3.33 10.73
CA ALA A 4 1.79 4.11 10.64
C ALA A 4 1.86 4.84 9.30
N THR A 5 2.54 5.98 9.31
CA THR A 5 2.90 6.69 8.08
C THR A 5 4.27 6.19 7.66
N LEU A 6 4.35 5.56 6.49
CA LEU A 6 5.56 4.91 6.01
C LEU A 6 6.05 5.55 4.70
N PRO A 7 7.37 5.60 4.49
CA PRO A 7 7.87 5.96 3.16
C PRO A 7 7.38 4.94 2.14
N LEU A 8 6.81 5.42 1.05
CA LEU A 8 6.28 4.53 0.01
C LEU A 8 7.38 3.61 -0.53
N ALA A 9 8.59 4.14 -0.68
CA ALA A 9 9.74 3.39 -1.18
C ALA A 9 10.19 2.25 -0.25
N SER A 10 9.76 2.24 1.02
CA SER A 10 10.14 1.21 1.97
C SER A 10 9.29 -0.05 1.87
N ILE A 11 8.22 -0.03 1.10
CA ILE A 11 7.27 -1.13 1.01
C ILE A 11 7.55 -1.94 -0.26
N ARG A 12 7.82 -3.23 -0.08
CA ARG A 12 8.00 -4.16 -1.21
C ARG A 12 6.64 -4.54 -1.77
N ARG A 13 6.51 -4.46 -3.09
CA ARG A 13 5.26 -4.79 -3.78
C ARG A 13 5.53 -5.83 -4.86
N PRO A 14 5.58 -7.11 -4.45
CA PRO A 14 6.06 -8.19 -5.34
C PRO A 14 5.05 -8.61 -6.41
N LEU A 15 3.76 -8.25 -6.25
CA LEU A 15 2.73 -8.64 -7.19
C LEU A 15 2.27 -7.45 -8.02
N GLU A 16 2.31 -7.61 -9.34
CA GLU A 16 1.76 -6.61 -10.25
C GLU A 16 0.27 -6.85 -10.45
N ARG A 17 -0.47 -5.78 -10.62
CA ARG A 17 -1.92 -5.83 -10.85
C ARG A 17 -2.28 -4.92 -12.00
N THR A 18 -3.27 -5.35 -12.78
CA THR A 18 -3.89 -4.47 -13.77
C THR A 18 -4.71 -3.41 -13.06
N LEU A 19 -4.46 -2.15 -13.39
CA LEU A 19 -5.13 -1.04 -12.74
C LEU A 19 -6.35 -0.59 -13.55
N ASP A 20 -7.44 -0.28 -12.83
CA ASP A 20 -8.57 0.44 -13.40
C ASP A 20 -8.23 1.93 -13.35
N GLU A 21 -7.91 2.52 -14.49
CA GLU A 21 -7.44 3.91 -14.57
C GLU A 21 -8.49 4.91 -14.08
N ALA A 22 -9.77 4.63 -14.32
CA ALA A 22 -10.84 5.50 -13.82
C ALA A 22 -10.89 5.49 -12.29
N LYS A 23 -10.68 4.32 -11.69
CA LYS A 23 -10.63 4.19 -10.24
C LYS A 23 -9.43 4.92 -9.65
N VAL A 24 -8.26 4.81 -10.30
CA VAL A 24 -7.06 5.54 -9.88
C VAL A 24 -7.30 7.05 -9.93
N ALA A 25 -7.91 7.54 -11.02
CA ALA A 25 -8.21 8.96 -11.16
C ALA A 25 -9.13 9.48 -10.05
N ARG A 26 -10.17 8.71 -9.71
CA ARG A 26 -11.08 9.08 -8.61
C ARG A 26 -10.36 9.12 -7.27
N LEU A 27 -9.47 8.16 -7.03
CA LEU A 27 -8.68 8.12 -5.80
C LEU A 27 -7.69 9.29 -5.73
N MET A 28 -7.06 9.65 -6.85
CA MET A 28 -6.18 10.81 -6.91
C MET A 28 -6.91 12.08 -6.53
N GLU A 29 -8.11 12.28 -7.07
CA GLU A 29 -8.93 13.43 -6.76
C GLU A 29 -9.31 13.45 -5.26
N ALA A 30 -9.77 12.33 -4.74
CA ALA A 30 -10.18 12.22 -3.33
C ALA A 30 -8.99 12.46 -2.39
N ILE A 31 -7.84 11.88 -2.68
CA ILE A 31 -6.63 12.03 -1.85
C ILE A 31 -6.11 13.46 -1.92
N SER A 32 -6.16 14.11 -3.08
CA SER A 32 -5.75 15.51 -3.20
C SER A 32 -6.61 16.44 -2.37
N ARG A 33 -7.91 16.14 -2.29
CA ARG A 33 -8.87 16.99 -1.58
C ARG A 33 -8.88 16.72 -0.08
N ASP A 34 -8.90 15.45 0.32
CA ASP A 34 -9.18 15.05 1.70
C ASP A 34 -8.03 14.28 2.38
N GLY A 35 -6.96 14.00 1.66
CA GLY A 35 -5.91 13.11 2.14
C GLY A 35 -6.30 11.64 2.01
N GLN A 36 -5.39 10.77 2.40
CA GLN A 36 -5.66 9.33 2.36
C GLN A 36 -6.63 8.94 3.47
N GLN A 37 -7.80 8.45 3.11
CA GLN A 37 -8.86 8.09 4.06
C GLN A 37 -8.72 6.66 4.58
N GLU A 38 -8.27 5.74 3.71
CA GLU A 38 -8.13 4.33 4.05
C GLU A 38 -6.66 3.94 4.03
N PRO A 39 -6.12 3.37 5.13
CA PRO A 39 -4.75 2.84 5.10
C PRO A 39 -4.68 1.58 4.24
N ILE A 40 -3.52 1.31 3.68
CA ILE A 40 -3.26 0.02 3.02
C ILE A 40 -2.78 -0.99 4.06
N ASP A 41 -2.90 -2.28 3.75
CA ASP A 41 -2.40 -3.33 4.64
C ASP A 41 -0.98 -3.71 4.27
N VAL A 42 -0.11 -3.77 5.28
CA VAL A 42 1.30 -4.09 5.11
C VAL A 42 1.68 -5.18 6.11
N LEU A 43 2.43 -6.15 5.65
CA LEU A 43 2.98 -7.21 6.48
C LEU A 43 4.45 -6.94 6.78
N GLU A 44 4.83 -7.08 8.05
CA GLU A 44 6.21 -6.95 8.48
C GLU A 44 6.80 -8.33 8.74
N PHE A 45 7.90 -8.64 8.08
CA PHE A 45 8.59 -9.92 8.24
C PHE A 45 10.09 -9.70 8.13
N GLU A 46 10.81 -10.08 9.16
CA GLU A 46 12.29 -9.97 9.24
C GLU A 46 12.80 -8.57 8.89
N GLY A 47 12.13 -7.54 9.44
CA GLY A 47 12.52 -6.15 9.20
C GLY A 47 12.13 -5.61 7.82
N GLN A 48 11.46 -6.40 6.99
CA GLN A 48 11.00 -6.00 5.68
C GLN A 48 9.50 -5.71 5.71
N LEU A 49 9.06 -4.76 4.90
CA LEU A 49 7.65 -4.39 4.77
C LEU A 49 7.13 -4.85 3.41
N TRP A 50 5.99 -5.55 3.41
CA TRP A 50 5.41 -6.16 2.22
C TRP A 50 3.97 -5.70 2.04
N GLY A 51 3.64 -5.13 0.89
CA GLY A 51 2.29 -4.70 0.54
C GLY A 51 1.72 -5.54 -0.58
N PHE A 52 0.56 -6.15 -0.36
CA PHE A 52 -0.08 -7.04 -1.31
C PHE A 52 -1.43 -6.54 -1.82
N ASN A 53 -1.97 -5.50 -1.20
CA ASN A 53 -3.25 -4.92 -1.59
C ASN A 53 -3.14 -3.41 -1.71
N GLY A 54 -4.29 -2.76 -1.98
CA GLY A 54 -4.32 -1.31 -2.11
C GLY A 54 -3.61 -0.81 -3.36
N CYS A 55 -3.54 -1.62 -4.42
CA CYS A 55 -2.80 -1.28 -5.63
C CYS A 55 -3.25 0.02 -6.27
N HIS A 56 -4.57 0.26 -6.34
CA HIS A 56 -5.11 1.50 -6.91
C HIS A 56 -4.78 2.71 -6.04
N ARG A 57 -4.84 2.54 -4.72
CA ARG A 57 -4.51 3.59 -3.77
C ARG A 57 -3.02 3.94 -3.82
N VAL A 58 -2.16 2.91 -3.87
CA VAL A 58 -0.71 3.11 -4.02
C VAL A 58 -0.41 3.82 -5.34
N ALA A 59 -1.03 3.40 -6.43
CA ALA A 59 -0.84 4.04 -7.73
C ALA A 59 -1.24 5.52 -7.69
N ALA A 60 -2.38 5.82 -7.04
CA ALA A 60 -2.83 7.20 -6.90
C ALA A 60 -1.82 8.05 -6.12
N ILE A 61 -1.31 7.51 -5.02
CA ILE A 61 -0.33 8.20 -4.17
C ILE A 61 0.97 8.45 -4.95
N GLU A 62 1.44 7.44 -5.69
CA GLU A 62 2.65 7.59 -6.52
C GLU A 62 2.48 8.65 -7.59
N ARG A 63 1.35 8.64 -8.29
CA ARG A 63 1.08 9.60 -9.38
C ARG A 63 0.92 11.03 -8.87
N LEU A 64 0.48 11.19 -7.62
CA LEU A 64 0.40 12.50 -6.98
C LEU A 64 1.77 12.98 -6.49
N GLY A 65 2.79 12.15 -6.55
CA GLY A 65 4.12 12.50 -6.10
C GLY A 65 4.26 12.57 -4.58
N LEU A 66 3.37 11.89 -3.85
CA LEU A 66 3.42 11.88 -2.39
C LEU A 66 4.45 10.84 -1.92
N PRO A 67 5.33 11.20 -0.96
CA PRO A 67 6.41 10.31 -0.58
C PRO A 67 6.02 9.25 0.45
N THR A 68 4.88 9.41 1.12
CA THR A 68 4.48 8.54 2.23
C THR A 68 3.08 7.99 2.02
N VAL A 69 2.79 6.89 2.71
CA VAL A 69 1.50 6.24 2.69
C VAL A 69 1.12 5.83 4.10
N GLN A 70 -0.17 5.90 4.42
CA GLN A 70 -0.67 5.38 5.69
C GLN A 70 -0.97 3.90 5.54
N ALA A 71 -0.49 3.12 6.48
CA ALA A 71 -0.58 1.66 6.43
C ALA A 71 -0.97 1.08 7.78
N ARG A 72 -1.75 -0.01 7.73
CA ARG A 72 -1.96 -0.88 8.88
C ARG A 72 -0.88 -1.95 8.81
N VAL A 73 0.02 -1.95 9.77
CA VAL A 73 1.16 -2.86 9.80
C VAL A 73 0.88 -4.01 10.74
N ARG A 74 1.02 -5.24 10.25
CA ARG A 74 0.91 -6.45 11.05
C ARG A 74 2.15 -7.28 10.88
N ARG A 75 2.56 -7.97 11.95
CA ARG A 75 3.63 -8.95 11.87
C ARG A 75 3.12 -10.19 11.13
N ALA A 76 3.97 -10.75 10.30
CA ALA A 76 3.67 -11.96 9.55
C ALA A 76 4.69 -13.04 9.86
N THR A 77 4.24 -14.29 9.75
CA THR A 77 5.14 -15.45 9.73
C THR A 77 5.58 -15.72 8.29
N ALA A 78 6.61 -16.55 8.13
CA ALA A 78 7.03 -16.99 6.80
C ALA A 78 5.88 -17.65 6.03
N ASP A 79 5.04 -18.42 6.73
CA ASP A 79 3.90 -19.09 6.09
C ASP A 79 2.85 -18.09 5.61
N THR A 80 2.53 -17.09 6.41
CA THR A 80 1.59 -16.02 6.02
C THR A 80 2.10 -15.29 4.79
N LEU A 81 3.39 -14.94 4.78
CA LEU A 81 3.99 -14.24 3.65
C LEU A 81 3.93 -15.08 2.37
N ARG A 82 4.27 -16.36 2.46
CA ARG A 82 4.22 -17.27 1.31
C ARG A 82 2.82 -17.38 0.73
N MET A 83 1.79 -17.39 1.57
CA MET A 83 0.40 -17.45 1.12
C MET A 83 0.05 -16.26 0.24
N HIS A 84 0.57 -15.08 0.54
CA HIS A 84 0.32 -13.87 -0.24
C HIS A 84 1.11 -13.82 -1.55
N LEU A 85 2.20 -14.59 -1.63
CA LEU A 85 3.07 -14.60 -2.81
C LEU A 85 2.61 -15.59 -3.90
N ARG A 86 1.61 -16.38 -3.65
CA ARG A 86 1.08 -17.35 -4.61
C ARG A 86 0.30 -16.70 -5.73
#